data_abb9f63f49fe14c93aa0fc208fa9cfef
#
_entry.id   abb9f63f49fe14c93aa0fc208fa9cfef
#
_cell.length_a   1.000
_cell.length_b   1.000
_cell.length_c   1.000
_cell.angle_alpha   90.00
_cell.angle_beta   90.00
_cell.angle_gamma   90.00
#
_symmetry.space_group_name_H-M   'P 1'
#
loop_
_entity.id
_entity.type
_entity.pdbx_description
1 polymer ?
#
loop_
_entity_poly.entity_id
_entity_poly.type
_entity_poly.pdbx_seq_one_letter_code
_entity_poly.pdbx_strand_id
1 'polypeptide(L)'
;MDVIAAIATGSAATAIGIVRVSGDGCFALCGRVFRAAGGRPFAAQEPRKMVFGEMLDRAGRVIDRGLAVRFPGPGSYTGEDCAEFHCHGSPVVLRELLSALFAAGARQAQAGEFTKRAFLNGRMDLTQAEAVVDLIDAETAAAARNAAAQLDGGLRRVLEPVQEELLEVTSRFYAVVDYPDEDIQDVRPEEIAAALRSAAGRLERLLDTCRRGQVLKSGVRTAIVGRPNAGKSSLLNALAGYERAIVTDIPGTTRDTVEESVLCGGVLLRLIDTAGIRATEDPVEQLGVERSRRAIASAELVLAVVDGAVPEDPEEGSLLADVARCGVPWLLVFTKQDMAGGLRTAGAVFPAGEGPLAPPAAVVSLSSVTGEGLEDLGNAVAALFPAGDPGEAGSLLTDRRQEDAARRALDAVLRALEALETGMTPDAVLTDAEEALDALGELTGRTAKEEIVSRIFSRFCVGK
;
A
#
# COMPACT_ATOMS: atom_id res chain seq x y z
N MET A 1 20.80 -19.44 12.43
CA MET A 1 20.78 -17.95 12.51
C MET A 1 20.75 -17.53 13.97
N ASP A 2 21.25 -16.32 14.28
CA ASP A 2 21.22 -15.76 15.64
C ASP A 2 19.78 -15.51 16.13
N VAL A 3 19.59 -15.46 17.45
CA VAL A 3 18.26 -15.23 18.04
C VAL A 3 17.98 -13.74 18.10
N ILE A 4 16.85 -13.33 17.53
CA ILE A 4 16.35 -11.96 17.57
C ILE A 4 15.11 -11.84 18.45
N ALA A 5 14.92 -10.67 19.06
CA ALA A 5 13.73 -10.36 19.83
C ALA A 5 13.28 -8.91 19.61
N ALA A 6 11.97 -8.68 19.62
CA ALA A 6 11.39 -7.36 19.58
C ALA A 6 9.98 -7.33 20.18
N ILE A 7 9.52 -6.12 20.56
CA ILE A 7 8.13 -5.87 20.87
C ILE A 7 7.34 -5.89 19.56
N ALA A 8 6.33 -6.75 19.47
CA ALA A 8 5.51 -6.95 18.28
C ALA A 8 4.20 -6.14 18.27
N THR A 9 3.82 -5.56 19.40
CA THR A 9 2.67 -4.66 19.55
C THR A 9 3.10 -3.20 19.53
N GLY A 10 2.15 -2.28 19.42
CA GLY A 10 2.44 -0.84 19.47
C GLY A 10 3.16 -0.40 20.75
N SER A 11 3.79 0.77 20.72
CA SER A 11 4.58 1.33 21.81
C SER A 11 3.74 2.01 22.92
N ALA A 12 2.46 2.31 22.64
CA ALA A 12 1.54 2.87 23.61
C ALA A 12 1.11 1.84 24.66
N ALA A 13 0.67 2.29 25.83
CA ALA A 13 0.09 1.42 26.85
C ALA A 13 -1.20 0.76 26.32
N THR A 14 -1.26 -0.57 26.39
CA THR A 14 -2.37 -1.41 25.92
C THR A 14 -2.74 -2.44 26.99
N ALA A 15 -3.87 -3.13 26.82
CA ALA A 15 -4.23 -4.21 27.75
C ALA A 15 -3.26 -5.39 27.66
N ILE A 16 -2.83 -5.74 26.44
CA ILE A 16 -1.92 -6.85 26.17
C ILE A 16 -0.76 -6.35 25.32
N GLY A 17 0.46 -6.75 25.67
CA GLY A 17 1.66 -6.55 24.90
C GLY A 17 2.29 -7.89 24.50
N ILE A 18 2.94 -7.92 23.33
CA ILE A 18 3.57 -9.13 22.81
C ILE A 18 5.05 -8.84 22.55
N VAL A 19 5.93 -9.72 23.05
CA VAL A 19 7.34 -9.77 22.66
C VAL A 19 7.54 -11.04 21.86
N ARG A 20 8.09 -10.88 20.63
CA ARG A 20 8.39 -11.99 19.70
C ARG A 20 9.88 -12.29 19.69
N VAL A 21 10.21 -13.56 19.59
CA VAL A 21 11.59 -14.10 19.54
C VAL A 21 11.68 -15.08 18.38
N SER A 22 12.76 -15.07 17.59
CA SER A 22 12.99 -16.02 16.49
C SER A 22 14.47 -16.34 16.34
N GLY A 23 14.79 -17.57 15.96
CA GLY A 23 16.15 -18.03 15.63
C GLY A 23 16.51 -19.35 16.26
N ASP A 24 17.72 -19.84 15.91
CA ASP A 24 18.22 -21.12 16.41
C ASP A 24 18.47 -21.08 17.92
N GLY A 25 17.94 -22.06 18.63
CA GLY A 25 18.04 -22.10 20.10
C GLY A 25 17.06 -21.18 20.84
N CYS A 26 16.13 -20.57 20.13
CA CYS A 26 15.09 -19.68 20.66
C CYS A 26 14.39 -20.26 21.90
N PHE A 27 13.97 -21.53 21.86
CA PHE A 27 13.24 -22.14 22.99
C PHE A 27 14.08 -22.32 24.25
N ALA A 28 15.37 -22.66 24.09
CA ALA A 28 16.28 -22.79 25.22
C ALA A 28 16.56 -21.42 25.85
N LEU A 29 16.71 -20.37 25.03
CA LEU A 29 16.86 -18.99 25.47
C LEU A 29 15.62 -18.49 26.21
N CYS A 30 14.44 -18.70 25.64
CA CYS A 30 13.15 -18.32 26.22
C CYS A 30 12.90 -19.00 27.57
N GLY A 31 13.36 -20.24 27.75
CA GLY A 31 13.28 -20.98 29.01
C GLY A 31 14.07 -20.36 30.16
N ARG A 32 15.02 -19.44 29.89
CA ARG A 32 15.76 -18.69 30.92
C ARG A 32 14.96 -17.52 31.50
N VAL A 33 14.00 -17.00 30.72
CA VAL A 33 13.20 -15.82 31.05
C VAL A 33 11.74 -16.16 31.32
N PHE A 34 11.34 -17.43 31.21
CA PHE A 34 9.97 -17.87 31.43
C PHE A 34 9.90 -19.15 32.24
N ARG A 35 9.11 -19.14 33.29
CA ARG A 35 8.81 -20.30 34.16
C ARG A 35 7.33 -20.65 34.07
N ALA A 36 7.01 -21.76 33.43
CA ALA A 36 5.62 -22.24 33.32
C ALA A 36 5.07 -22.62 34.71
N ALA A 37 3.81 -22.30 34.98
CA ALA A 37 3.15 -22.61 36.25
C ALA A 37 3.12 -24.13 36.55
N GLY A 38 3.04 -24.96 35.51
CA GLY A 38 3.11 -26.43 35.64
C GLY A 38 4.51 -27.02 35.78
N GLY A 39 5.55 -26.20 35.90
CA GLY A 39 6.95 -26.63 36.12
C GLY A 39 7.63 -27.30 34.93
N ARG A 40 6.92 -27.58 33.83
CA ARG A 40 7.48 -28.18 32.61
C ARG A 40 8.35 -27.15 31.89
N PRO A 41 9.60 -27.47 31.46
CA PRO A 41 10.46 -26.56 30.70
C PRO A 41 9.79 -25.98 29.47
N PHE A 42 10.06 -24.70 29.13
CA PHE A 42 9.45 -24.04 27.98
C PHE A 42 9.68 -24.79 26.66
N ALA A 43 10.89 -25.27 26.41
CA ALA A 43 11.22 -26.06 25.22
C ALA A 43 10.45 -27.40 25.11
N ALA A 44 9.95 -27.92 26.24
CA ALA A 44 9.18 -29.16 26.29
C ALA A 44 7.65 -28.93 26.25
N GLN A 45 7.18 -27.70 26.22
CA GLN A 45 5.74 -27.40 26.12
C GLN A 45 5.18 -27.85 24.77
N GLU A 46 3.87 -28.08 24.72
CA GLU A 46 3.18 -28.45 23.48
C GLU A 46 3.24 -27.28 22.45
N PRO A 47 3.63 -27.53 21.19
CA PRO A 47 3.67 -26.50 20.16
C PRO A 47 2.31 -25.85 19.93
N ARG A 48 2.30 -24.53 19.66
CA ARG A 48 1.10 -23.72 19.35
C ARG A 48 0.04 -23.72 20.46
N LYS A 49 0.43 -24.08 21.68
CA LYS A 49 -0.41 -24.03 22.87
C LYS A 49 0.10 -22.96 23.82
N MET A 50 -0.79 -22.06 24.22
CA MET A 50 -0.47 -21.04 25.21
C MET A 50 -0.31 -21.65 26.59
N VAL A 51 0.74 -21.26 27.28
CA VAL A 51 1.09 -21.75 28.62
C VAL A 51 1.18 -20.56 29.56
N PHE A 52 0.42 -20.63 30.68
CA PHE A 52 0.51 -19.61 31.71
C PHE A 52 1.79 -19.79 32.54
N GLY A 53 2.43 -18.67 32.92
CA GLY A 53 3.65 -18.70 33.69
C GLY A 53 4.12 -17.32 34.13
N GLU A 54 5.32 -17.30 34.66
CA GLU A 54 6.02 -16.09 35.15
C GLU A 54 7.12 -15.68 34.18
N MET A 55 7.15 -14.43 33.84
CA MET A 55 8.24 -13.79 33.09
C MET A 55 9.26 -13.25 34.07
N LEU A 56 10.53 -13.55 33.84
CA LEU A 56 11.61 -13.36 34.81
C LEU A 56 12.65 -12.37 34.27
N ASP A 57 13.15 -11.50 35.14
CA ASP A 57 14.33 -10.70 34.85
C ASP A 57 15.62 -11.53 34.93
N ARG A 58 16.76 -10.91 34.60
CA ARG A 58 18.09 -11.53 34.68
C ARG A 58 18.47 -12.04 36.05
N ALA A 59 17.83 -11.54 37.13
CA ALA A 59 18.06 -11.95 38.49
C ALA A 59 17.07 -13.04 38.97
N GLY A 60 16.16 -13.50 38.09
CA GLY A 60 15.13 -14.48 38.39
C GLY A 60 13.92 -13.92 39.12
N ARG A 61 13.79 -12.59 39.22
CA ARG A 61 12.62 -11.93 39.83
C ARG A 61 11.49 -11.84 38.81
N VAL A 62 10.27 -11.96 39.27
CA VAL A 62 9.08 -11.89 38.41
C VAL A 62 8.88 -10.46 37.91
N ILE A 63 8.89 -10.29 36.60
CA ILE A 63 8.53 -9.06 35.89
C ILE A 63 7.00 -8.98 35.78
N ASP A 64 6.39 -10.09 35.31
CA ASP A 64 4.97 -10.18 35.03
C ASP A 64 4.50 -11.65 35.02
N ARG A 65 3.17 -11.85 35.02
CA ARG A 65 2.54 -13.15 34.82
C ARG A 65 1.66 -13.09 33.59
N GLY A 66 1.85 -14.03 32.68
CA GLY A 66 1.16 -14.02 31.39
C GLY A 66 1.27 -15.35 30.68
N LEU A 67 1.08 -15.30 29.38
CA LEU A 67 1.08 -16.48 28.52
C LEU A 67 2.34 -16.49 27.64
N ALA A 68 2.84 -17.69 27.35
CA ALA A 68 3.90 -17.86 26.34
C ALA A 68 3.51 -19.03 25.41
N VAL A 69 3.95 -18.93 24.16
CA VAL A 69 3.68 -19.93 23.13
C VAL A 69 4.93 -20.13 22.29
N ARG A 70 5.16 -21.36 21.82
CA ARG A 70 6.24 -21.71 20.91
C ARG A 70 5.72 -22.22 19.58
N PHE A 71 6.40 -21.86 18.51
CA PHE A 71 6.11 -22.23 17.12
C PHE A 71 7.38 -22.85 16.52
N PRO A 72 7.50 -24.20 16.49
CA PRO A 72 8.66 -24.83 15.87
C PRO A 72 8.71 -24.56 14.37
N GLY A 73 9.93 -24.33 13.87
CA GLY A 73 10.19 -24.31 12.45
C GLY A 73 9.96 -25.70 11.81
N PRO A 74 9.64 -25.77 10.49
CA PRO A 74 9.38 -24.65 9.57
C PRO A 74 7.95 -24.06 9.69
N GLY A 75 7.12 -24.54 10.57
CA GLY A 75 5.70 -24.18 10.73
C GLY A 75 5.48 -22.90 11.57
N SER A 76 6.39 -21.96 11.57
CA SER A 76 6.33 -20.66 12.23
C SER A 76 6.20 -19.52 11.21
N TYR A 77 6.10 -18.28 11.69
CA TYR A 77 6.06 -17.10 10.82
C TYR A 77 7.35 -16.92 10.01
N THR A 78 8.51 -17.00 10.68
CA THR A 78 9.83 -16.83 10.02
C THR A 78 10.35 -18.09 9.34
N GLY A 79 9.72 -19.26 9.54
CA GLY A 79 10.27 -20.55 9.16
C GLY A 79 11.32 -21.11 10.15
N GLU A 80 11.76 -20.30 11.13
CA GLU A 80 12.65 -20.70 12.22
C GLU A 80 11.86 -21.07 13.48
N ASP A 81 12.53 -21.51 14.54
CA ASP A 81 11.91 -21.59 15.85
C ASP A 81 11.50 -20.19 16.34
N CYS A 82 10.23 -20.01 16.66
CA CYS A 82 9.66 -18.77 17.15
C CYS A 82 8.98 -18.95 18.49
N ALA A 83 9.01 -17.90 19.33
CA ALA A 83 8.25 -17.82 20.57
C ALA A 83 7.60 -16.45 20.70
N GLU A 84 6.47 -16.40 21.39
CA GLU A 84 5.80 -15.17 21.77
C GLU A 84 5.45 -15.19 23.26
N PHE A 85 5.66 -14.04 23.90
CA PHE A 85 5.26 -13.76 25.26
C PHE A 85 4.15 -12.73 25.26
N HIS A 86 3.01 -13.09 25.81
CA HIS A 86 1.84 -12.24 25.95
C HIS A 86 1.76 -11.78 27.41
N CYS A 87 2.08 -10.54 27.66
CA CYS A 87 2.13 -9.89 28.98
C CYS A 87 1.16 -8.71 29.06
N HIS A 88 1.08 -8.04 30.22
CA HIS A 88 0.40 -6.78 30.30
C HIS A 88 1.11 -5.74 29.43
N GLY A 89 0.35 -4.95 28.68
CA GLY A 89 0.84 -4.01 27.67
C GLY A 89 1.45 -2.73 28.25
N SER A 90 2.09 -2.83 29.38
CA SER A 90 2.88 -1.73 29.96
C SER A 90 4.20 -1.58 29.20
N PRO A 91 4.55 -0.38 28.68
CA PRO A 91 5.84 -0.14 28.05
C PRO A 91 7.04 -0.48 28.95
N VAL A 92 6.87 -0.42 30.27
CA VAL A 92 7.92 -0.80 31.23
C VAL A 92 8.09 -2.32 31.28
N VAL A 93 6.99 -3.07 31.41
CA VAL A 93 7.00 -4.55 31.40
C VAL A 93 7.62 -5.08 30.11
N LEU A 94 7.20 -4.55 28.97
CA LEU A 94 7.71 -4.96 27.65
C LEU A 94 9.23 -4.71 27.51
N ARG A 95 9.72 -3.56 27.98
CA ARG A 95 11.16 -3.23 27.95
C ARG A 95 11.98 -4.11 28.91
N GLU A 96 11.47 -4.38 30.12
CA GLU A 96 12.13 -5.26 31.08
C GLU A 96 12.25 -6.70 30.55
N LEU A 97 11.17 -7.24 29.95
CA LEU A 97 11.18 -8.56 29.34
C LEU A 97 12.15 -8.62 28.14
N LEU A 98 12.15 -7.59 27.30
CA LEU A 98 13.07 -7.49 26.18
C LEU A 98 14.54 -7.43 26.65
N SER A 99 14.80 -6.64 27.70
CA SER A 99 16.13 -6.57 28.34
C SER A 99 16.59 -7.92 28.93
N ALA A 100 15.66 -8.68 29.54
CA ALA A 100 15.95 -10.03 30.03
C ALA A 100 16.30 -11.01 28.89
N LEU A 101 15.59 -10.93 27.76
CA LEU A 101 15.89 -11.71 26.56
C LEU A 101 17.27 -11.37 25.97
N PHE A 102 17.64 -10.09 25.94
CA PHE A 102 18.98 -9.66 25.51
C PHE A 102 20.07 -10.18 26.45
N ALA A 103 19.85 -10.09 27.76
CA ALA A 103 20.76 -10.66 28.73
C ALA A 103 20.89 -12.19 28.62
N ALA A 104 19.85 -12.87 28.14
CA ALA A 104 19.85 -14.29 27.86
C ALA A 104 20.55 -14.67 26.54
N GLY A 105 20.91 -13.69 25.68
CA GLY A 105 21.68 -13.90 24.44
C GLY A 105 20.91 -13.60 23.14
N ALA A 106 19.70 -13.07 23.19
CA ALA A 106 19.04 -12.51 22.01
C ALA A 106 19.64 -11.14 21.66
N ARG A 107 19.53 -10.73 20.39
CA ARG A 107 19.76 -9.33 20.01
C ARG A 107 18.46 -8.64 19.60
N GLN A 108 18.49 -7.32 19.55
CA GLN A 108 17.38 -6.54 19.00
C GLN A 108 17.16 -6.90 17.52
N ALA A 109 15.94 -7.17 17.14
CA ALA A 109 15.56 -7.30 15.75
C ALA A 109 15.66 -5.95 15.02
N GLN A 110 16.10 -5.97 13.78
CA GLN A 110 16.05 -4.82 12.89
C GLN A 110 14.62 -4.57 12.38
N ALA A 111 14.39 -3.42 11.75
CA ALA A 111 13.13 -3.14 11.07
C ALA A 111 12.84 -4.23 10.03
N GLY A 112 11.63 -4.81 10.06
CA GLY A 112 11.19 -5.85 9.14
C GLY A 112 11.93 -7.18 9.22
N GLU A 113 12.79 -7.42 10.21
CA GLU A 113 13.67 -8.58 10.19
C GLU A 113 12.93 -9.92 10.30
N PHE A 114 11.82 -10.00 11.03
CA PHE A 114 11.03 -11.24 11.08
C PHE A 114 10.42 -11.57 9.71
N THR A 115 9.89 -10.57 9.01
CA THR A 115 9.33 -10.75 7.65
C THR A 115 10.44 -11.02 6.62
N LYS A 116 11.62 -10.36 6.77
CA LYS A 116 12.79 -10.65 5.94
C LYS A 116 13.25 -12.12 6.08
N ARG A 117 13.28 -12.65 7.31
CA ARG A 117 13.60 -14.06 7.56
C ARG A 117 12.54 -14.99 6.99
N ALA A 118 11.25 -14.64 7.09
CA ALA A 118 10.17 -15.39 6.46
C ALA A 118 10.35 -15.46 4.93
N PHE A 119 10.70 -14.35 4.29
CA PHE A 119 11.03 -14.30 2.87
C PHE A 119 12.26 -15.15 2.52
N LEU A 120 13.38 -14.99 3.24
CA LEU A 120 14.62 -15.75 3.00
C LEU A 120 14.44 -17.26 3.21
N ASN A 121 13.54 -17.66 4.11
CA ASN A 121 13.19 -19.05 4.38
C ASN A 121 12.06 -19.58 3.47
N GLY A 122 11.67 -18.84 2.43
CA GLY A 122 10.68 -19.26 1.44
C GLY A 122 9.25 -19.39 1.97
N ARG A 123 8.94 -18.74 3.13
CA ARG A 123 7.58 -18.72 3.70
C ARG A 123 6.63 -17.82 2.93
N MET A 124 7.17 -16.81 2.28
CA MET A 124 6.46 -15.85 1.44
C MET A 124 7.39 -15.31 0.36
N ASP A 125 6.85 -14.84 -0.74
CA ASP A 125 7.57 -14.08 -1.74
C ASP A 125 7.63 -12.58 -1.40
N LEU A 126 8.31 -11.79 -2.23
CA LEU A 126 8.52 -10.37 -1.96
C LEU A 126 7.21 -9.57 -2.05
N THR A 127 6.28 -9.96 -2.93
CA THR A 127 4.96 -9.30 -3.06
C THR A 127 4.10 -9.54 -1.82
N GLN A 128 4.16 -10.75 -1.27
CA GLN A 128 3.49 -11.09 -0.02
C GLN A 128 4.12 -10.35 1.18
N ALA A 129 5.45 -10.20 1.19
CA ALA A 129 6.12 -9.43 2.21
C ALA A 129 5.70 -7.95 2.18
N GLU A 130 5.66 -7.32 1.01
CA GLU A 130 5.15 -5.95 0.84
C GLU A 130 3.70 -5.83 1.32
N ALA A 131 2.85 -6.81 1.02
CA ALA A 131 1.45 -6.84 1.45
C ALA A 131 1.28 -6.86 2.99
N VAL A 132 2.25 -7.35 3.76
CA VAL A 132 2.22 -7.26 5.24
C VAL A 132 2.19 -5.81 5.70
N VAL A 133 3.01 -4.93 5.10
CA VAL A 133 3.01 -3.49 5.43
C VAL A 133 1.73 -2.85 4.96
N ASP A 134 1.33 -3.12 3.71
CA ASP A 134 0.11 -2.57 3.13
C ASP A 134 -1.13 -2.91 3.97
N LEU A 135 -1.19 -4.11 4.56
CA LEU A 135 -2.27 -4.52 5.44
C LEU A 135 -2.25 -3.77 6.79
N ILE A 136 -1.06 -3.51 7.34
CA ILE A 136 -0.90 -2.78 8.60
C ILE A 136 -1.27 -1.30 8.42
N ASP A 137 -0.84 -0.71 7.30
CA ASP A 137 -1.01 0.71 7.00
C ASP A 137 -2.35 1.01 6.31
N ALA A 138 -3.19 -0.01 6.07
CA ALA A 138 -4.47 0.16 5.39
C ALA A 138 -5.43 1.07 6.17
N GLU A 139 -5.81 2.19 5.57
CA GLU A 139 -6.76 3.15 6.14
C GLU A 139 -8.21 2.92 5.68
N THR A 140 -8.41 2.03 4.69
CA THR A 140 -9.75 1.67 4.18
C THR A 140 -9.98 0.16 4.20
N ALA A 141 -11.24 -0.25 4.33
CA ALA A 141 -11.59 -1.66 4.26
C ALA A 141 -11.25 -2.30 2.90
N ALA A 142 -11.29 -1.51 1.81
CA ALA A 142 -10.92 -1.96 0.48
C ALA A 142 -9.41 -2.20 0.37
N ALA A 143 -8.58 -1.26 0.88
CA ALA A 143 -7.13 -1.43 0.95
C ALA A 143 -6.75 -2.66 1.79
N ALA A 144 -7.35 -2.82 2.97
CA ALA A 144 -7.10 -3.98 3.83
C ALA A 144 -7.46 -5.32 3.16
N ARG A 145 -8.61 -5.38 2.46
CA ARG A 145 -9.00 -6.59 1.71
C ARG A 145 -8.03 -6.91 0.58
N ASN A 146 -7.59 -5.91 -0.17
CA ASN A 146 -6.62 -6.11 -1.25
C ASN A 146 -5.28 -6.60 -0.69
N ALA A 147 -4.76 -5.97 0.35
CA ALA A 147 -3.50 -6.36 1.00
C ALA A 147 -3.59 -7.79 1.58
N ALA A 148 -4.70 -8.15 2.23
CA ALA A 148 -4.93 -9.52 2.72
C ALA A 148 -4.92 -10.54 1.58
N ALA A 149 -5.58 -10.25 0.45
CA ALA A 149 -5.61 -11.13 -0.70
C ALA A 149 -4.23 -11.22 -1.41
N GLN A 150 -3.43 -10.14 -1.40
CA GLN A 150 -2.03 -10.19 -1.86
C GLN A 150 -1.17 -11.04 -0.94
N LEU A 151 -1.35 -10.94 0.38
CA LEU A 151 -0.65 -11.76 1.36
C LEU A 151 -0.97 -13.26 1.16
N ASP A 152 -2.19 -13.59 0.71
CA ASP A 152 -2.59 -14.94 0.31
C ASP A 152 -2.07 -15.35 -1.09
N GLY A 153 -1.16 -14.56 -1.68
CA GLY A 153 -0.53 -14.86 -2.96
C GLY A 153 -1.37 -14.49 -4.19
N GLY A 154 -2.26 -13.51 -4.08
CA GLY A 154 -3.10 -13.04 -5.19
C GLY A 154 -2.29 -12.63 -6.41
N LEU A 155 -1.28 -11.76 -6.22
CA LEU A 155 -0.42 -11.29 -7.31
C LEU A 155 0.45 -12.42 -7.87
N ARG A 156 0.96 -13.32 -7.03
CA ARG A 156 1.70 -14.50 -7.46
C ARG A 156 0.89 -15.36 -8.44
N ARG A 157 -0.39 -15.61 -8.15
CA ARG A 157 -1.28 -16.39 -9.05
C ARG A 157 -1.48 -15.76 -10.42
N VAL A 158 -1.37 -14.44 -10.52
CA VAL A 158 -1.43 -13.73 -11.81
C VAL A 158 -0.12 -13.84 -12.58
N LEU A 159 1.02 -13.81 -11.87
CA LEU A 159 2.36 -13.82 -12.48
C LEU A 159 2.83 -15.23 -12.85
N GLU A 160 2.44 -16.25 -12.11
CA GLU A 160 2.91 -17.64 -12.29
C GLU A 160 2.63 -18.17 -13.70
N PRO A 161 1.45 -17.99 -14.33
CA PRO A 161 1.23 -18.41 -15.68
C PRO A 161 2.11 -17.68 -16.71
N VAL A 162 2.43 -16.40 -16.50
CA VAL A 162 3.34 -15.64 -17.37
C VAL A 162 4.75 -16.18 -17.28
N GLN A 163 5.22 -16.47 -16.07
CA GLN A 163 6.53 -17.08 -15.85
C GLN A 163 6.63 -18.47 -16.48
N GLU A 164 5.58 -19.30 -16.35
CA GLU A 164 5.53 -20.64 -16.94
C GLU A 164 5.57 -20.58 -18.47
N GLU A 165 4.78 -19.68 -19.10
CA GLU A 165 4.79 -19.48 -20.54
C GLU A 165 6.19 -19.06 -21.06
N LEU A 166 6.86 -18.14 -20.36
CA LEU A 166 8.22 -17.70 -20.74
C LEU A 166 9.29 -18.78 -20.46
N LEU A 167 9.18 -19.53 -19.36
CA LEU A 167 10.06 -20.66 -19.08
C LEU A 167 9.93 -21.76 -20.13
N GLU A 168 8.73 -22.04 -20.60
CA GLU A 168 8.50 -23.00 -21.69
C GLU A 168 9.17 -22.53 -22.98
N VAL A 169 9.04 -21.24 -23.33
CA VAL A 169 9.71 -20.65 -24.50
C VAL A 169 11.23 -20.78 -24.37
N THR A 170 11.83 -20.33 -23.25
CA THR A 170 13.28 -20.39 -23.07
C THR A 170 13.81 -21.82 -23.03
N SER A 171 13.11 -22.75 -22.39
CA SER A 171 13.50 -24.17 -22.32
C SER A 171 13.53 -24.82 -23.70
N ARG A 172 12.57 -24.50 -24.57
CA ARG A 172 12.54 -25.01 -25.95
C ARG A 172 13.72 -24.49 -26.78
N PHE A 173 14.07 -23.19 -26.62
CA PHE A 173 15.23 -22.63 -27.30
C PHE A 173 16.54 -23.29 -26.84
N TYR A 174 16.73 -23.48 -25.54
CA TYR A 174 17.91 -24.18 -25.02
C TYR A 174 18.03 -25.60 -25.55
N ALA A 175 16.91 -26.34 -25.62
CA ALA A 175 16.94 -27.69 -26.15
C ALA A 175 17.45 -27.74 -27.58
N VAL A 176 17.04 -26.77 -28.43
CA VAL A 176 17.51 -26.69 -29.84
C VAL A 176 18.98 -26.25 -29.96
N VAL A 177 19.44 -25.35 -29.06
CA VAL A 177 20.82 -24.84 -29.05
C VAL A 177 21.80 -25.92 -28.53
N ASP A 178 21.44 -26.63 -27.48
CA ASP A 178 22.30 -27.59 -26.80
C ASP A 178 22.37 -28.95 -27.52
N TYR A 179 21.31 -29.31 -28.27
CA TYR A 179 21.19 -30.59 -28.98
C TYR A 179 20.84 -30.43 -30.47
N PRO A 180 21.70 -29.78 -31.28
CA PRO A 180 21.39 -29.46 -32.68
C PRO A 180 21.30 -30.72 -33.59
N ASP A 181 21.81 -31.86 -33.15
CA ASP A 181 21.82 -33.12 -33.88
C ASP A 181 20.71 -34.11 -33.48
N GLU A 182 19.90 -33.75 -32.46
CA GLU A 182 18.74 -34.55 -32.08
C GLU A 182 17.50 -34.06 -32.81
N ASP A 183 16.64 -35.00 -33.31
CA ASP A 183 15.32 -34.72 -33.89
C ASP A 183 14.34 -34.17 -32.78
N ILE A 184 14.75 -33.08 -32.12
CA ILE A 184 13.85 -32.34 -31.23
C ILE A 184 12.78 -31.73 -32.11
N GLN A 185 11.51 -32.06 -31.85
CA GLN A 185 10.38 -31.51 -32.57
C GLN A 185 10.57 -30.02 -32.80
N ASP A 186 10.60 -29.60 -34.07
CA ASP A 186 10.83 -28.22 -34.49
C ASP A 186 10.03 -27.25 -33.61
N VAL A 187 10.76 -26.35 -32.95
CA VAL A 187 10.14 -25.22 -32.21
C VAL A 187 9.41 -24.37 -33.25
N ARG A 188 8.09 -24.51 -33.31
CA ARG A 188 7.28 -23.78 -34.31
C ARG A 188 7.24 -22.30 -33.90
N PRO A 189 7.73 -21.39 -34.76
CA PRO A 189 7.73 -19.96 -34.49
C PRO A 189 6.34 -19.43 -34.10
N GLU A 190 5.28 -20.01 -34.66
CA GLU A 190 3.89 -19.62 -34.38
C GLU A 190 3.47 -19.96 -32.93
N GLU A 191 3.96 -21.07 -32.37
CA GLU A 191 3.66 -21.46 -30.98
C GLU A 191 4.38 -20.55 -30.01
N ILE A 192 5.65 -20.18 -30.29
CA ILE A 192 6.39 -19.21 -29.50
C ILE A 192 5.74 -17.83 -29.57
N ALA A 193 5.38 -17.37 -30.77
CA ALA A 193 4.69 -16.10 -30.94
C ALA A 193 3.36 -16.07 -30.19
N ALA A 194 2.63 -17.18 -30.17
CA ALA A 194 1.38 -17.29 -29.42
C ALA A 194 1.62 -17.18 -27.88
N ALA A 195 2.66 -17.85 -27.36
CA ALA A 195 3.03 -17.77 -25.93
C ALA A 195 3.47 -16.35 -25.55
N LEU A 196 4.35 -15.72 -26.35
CA LEU A 196 4.81 -14.34 -26.12
C LEU A 196 3.64 -13.34 -26.17
N ARG A 197 2.72 -13.47 -27.14
CA ARG A 197 1.52 -12.63 -27.20
C ARG A 197 0.59 -12.86 -26.00
N SER A 198 0.44 -14.10 -25.53
CA SER A 198 -0.32 -14.42 -24.31
C SER A 198 0.29 -13.75 -23.08
N ALA A 199 1.62 -13.88 -22.90
CA ALA A 199 2.37 -13.25 -21.84
C ALA A 199 2.24 -11.72 -21.88
N ALA A 200 2.44 -11.09 -23.05
CA ALA A 200 2.26 -9.65 -23.24
C ALA A 200 0.86 -9.18 -22.83
N GLY A 201 -0.18 -9.84 -23.36
CA GLY A 201 -1.56 -9.47 -23.03
C GLY A 201 -1.94 -9.65 -21.56
N ARG A 202 -1.29 -10.57 -20.82
CA ARG A 202 -1.45 -10.71 -19.36
C ARG A 202 -0.75 -9.57 -18.62
N LEU A 203 0.47 -9.21 -19.04
CA LEU A 203 1.24 -8.11 -18.44
C LEU A 203 0.58 -6.75 -18.69
N GLU A 204 0.02 -6.51 -19.89
CA GLU A 204 -0.76 -5.30 -20.18
C GLU A 204 -1.95 -5.17 -19.24
N ARG A 205 -2.78 -6.22 -19.11
CA ARG A 205 -3.91 -6.21 -18.17
C ARG A 205 -3.47 -5.97 -16.72
N LEU A 206 -2.33 -6.54 -16.33
CA LEU A 206 -1.79 -6.32 -14.99
C LEU A 206 -1.36 -4.85 -14.81
N LEU A 207 -0.69 -4.26 -15.79
CA LEU A 207 -0.29 -2.84 -15.77
C LEU A 207 -1.48 -1.89 -15.76
N ASP A 208 -2.59 -2.23 -16.39
CA ASP A 208 -3.84 -1.45 -16.35
C ASP A 208 -4.41 -1.35 -14.92
N THR A 209 -4.02 -2.25 -14.02
CA THR A 209 -4.44 -2.19 -12.60
C THR A 209 -3.66 -1.16 -11.78
N CYS A 210 -2.49 -0.68 -12.24
CA CYS A 210 -1.56 0.14 -11.45
C CYS A 210 -2.21 1.38 -10.85
N ARG A 211 -2.93 2.16 -11.68
CA ARG A 211 -3.58 3.39 -11.20
C ARG A 211 -4.59 3.10 -10.08
N ARG A 212 -5.40 2.05 -10.24
CA ARG A 212 -6.38 1.62 -9.23
C ARG A 212 -5.69 1.13 -7.96
N GLY A 213 -4.64 0.33 -8.10
CA GLY A 213 -3.85 -0.16 -6.96
C GLY A 213 -3.18 0.97 -6.18
N GLN A 214 -2.61 1.96 -6.87
CA GLN A 214 -2.00 3.14 -6.24
C GLN A 214 -3.04 3.99 -5.49
N VAL A 215 -4.20 4.24 -6.09
CA VAL A 215 -5.31 4.95 -5.45
C VAL A 215 -5.78 4.21 -4.20
N LEU A 216 -5.91 2.89 -4.29
CA LEU A 216 -6.35 2.05 -3.17
C LEU A 216 -5.37 2.10 -1.99
N LYS A 217 -4.06 2.05 -2.27
CA LYS A 217 -3.00 2.06 -1.26
C LYS A 217 -2.73 3.44 -0.69
N SER A 218 -2.56 4.44 -1.56
CA SER A 218 -2.05 5.76 -1.19
C SER A 218 -3.14 6.81 -1.05
N GLY A 219 -4.36 6.53 -1.53
CA GLY A 219 -5.41 7.52 -1.67
C GLY A 219 -5.14 8.47 -2.85
N VAL A 220 -6.00 9.48 -3.00
CA VAL A 220 -5.97 10.50 -4.05
C VAL A 220 -5.54 11.83 -3.46
N ARG A 221 -4.45 12.42 -3.95
CA ARG A 221 -4.02 13.75 -3.54
C ARG A 221 -5.02 14.79 -4.05
N THR A 222 -5.73 15.43 -3.13
CA THR A 222 -6.89 16.27 -3.43
C THR A 222 -6.67 17.70 -2.97
N ALA A 223 -6.81 18.65 -3.87
CA ALA A 223 -6.83 20.07 -3.55
C ALA A 223 -8.27 20.56 -3.39
N ILE A 224 -8.57 21.25 -2.29
CA ILE A 224 -9.85 21.98 -2.10
C ILE A 224 -9.57 23.46 -2.36
N VAL A 225 -10.10 23.98 -3.45
CA VAL A 225 -9.90 25.36 -3.87
C VAL A 225 -11.22 26.12 -3.94
N GLY A 226 -11.19 27.42 -3.76
CA GLY A 226 -12.39 28.28 -3.77
C GLY A 226 -12.08 29.59 -3.06
N ARG A 227 -12.93 30.60 -3.25
CA ARG A 227 -12.79 31.91 -2.62
C ARG A 227 -12.85 31.84 -1.09
N PRO A 228 -12.37 32.85 -0.37
CA PRO A 228 -12.64 33.02 1.06
C PRO A 228 -14.15 32.88 1.33
N ASN A 229 -14.50 32.20 2.42
CA ASN A 229 -15.88 31.96 2.83
C ASN A 229 -16.77 31.13 1.86
N ALA A 230 -16.21 30.51 0.82
CA ALA A 230 -16.96 29.60 -0.05
C ALA A 230 -17.36 28.28 0.62
N GLY A 231 -17.02 28.06 1.89
CA GLY A 231 -17.42 26.86 2.63
C GLY A 231 -16.39 25.74 2.63
N LYS A 232 -15.12 25.98 2.23
CA LYS A 232 -14.05 24.95 2.19
C LYS A 232 -13.82 24.27 3.53
N SER A 233 -13.67 25.04 4.61
CA SER A 233 -13.48 24.51 5.97
C SER A 233 -14.70 23.74 6.48
N SER A 234 -15.90 24.20 6.12
CA SER A 234 -17.16 23.53 6.46
C SER A 234 -17.29 22.20 5.72
N LEU A 235 -16.92 22.17 4.42
CA LEU A 235 -16.88 20.94 3.62
C LEU A 235 -15.86 19.94 4.21
N LEU A 236 -14.66 20.40 4.55
CA LEU A 236 -13.64 19.57 5.17
C LEU A 236 -14.15 18.93 6.46
N ASN A 237 -14.73 19.73 7.36
CA ASN A 237 -15.29 19.24 8.62
C ASN A 237 -16.46 18.27 8.40
N ALA A 238 -17.30 18.52 7.40
CA ALA A 238 -18.41 17.64 7.05
C ALA A 238 -17.89 16.28 6.55
N LEU A 239 -16.90 16.28 5.65
CA LEU A 239 -16.27 15.04 5.16
C LEU A 239 -15.58 14.27 6.32
N ALA A 240 -14.83 14.95 7.18
CA ALA A 240 -14.19 14.35 8.35
C ALA A 240 -15.18 13.78 9.38
N GLY A 241 -16.41 14.28 9.41
CA GLY A 241 -17.49 13.82 10.28
C GLY A 241 -18.40 12.75 9.69
N TYR A 242 -18.51 12.71 8.37
CA TYR A 242 -19.45 11.83 7.63
C TYR A 242 -18.93 10.38 7.51
N GLU A 243 -17.69 10.22 7.12
CA GLU A 243 -17.00 8.93 7.10
C GLU A 243 -15.64 9.11 7.78
N ARG A 244 -15.53 8.74 9.06
CA ARG A 244 -14.24 8.79 9.75
C ARG A 244 -13.29 7.79 9.12
N ALA A 245 -12.26 8.28 8.43
CA ALA A 245 -11.03 7.51 8.29
C ALA A 245 -10.53 7.17 9.71
N ILE A 246 -10.14 5.94 9.94
CA ILE A 246 -9.51 5.53 11.19
C ILE A 246 -8.11 6.17 11.17
N VAL A 247 -8.02 7.43 11.63
CA VAL A 247 -6.72 8.09 11.82
C VAL A 247 -6.06 7.38 13.00
N THR A 248 -5.12 6.51 12.70
CA THR A 248 -4.22 5.99 13.73
C THR A 248 -3.19 7.07 14.01
N ASP A 249 -3.28 7.70 15.18
CA ASP A 249 -2.20 8.50 15.76
C ASP A 249 -1.00 7.58 16.03
N ILE A 250 -0.23 7.25 15.01
CA ILE A 250 1.06 6.59 15.19
C ILE A 250 2.10 7.72 15.31
N PRO A 251 2.64 8.00 16.50
CA PRO A 251 3.67 9.01 16.67
C PRO A 251 4.94 8.54 15.94
N GLY A 252 5.34 9.25 14.87
CA GLY A 252 6.63 9.01 14.21
C GLY A 252 6.63 9.01 12.67
N THR A 253 5.48 9.07 11.99
CA THR A 253 5.42 9.05 10.52
C THR A 253 5.29 10.43 9.87
N THR A 254 5.12 11.51 10.66
CA THR A 254 4.90 12.86 10.13
C THR A 254 6.13 13.74 10.34
N ARG A 255 7.02 13.79 9.36
CA ARG A 255 8.06 14.83 9.23
C ARG A 255 7.75 15.87 8.14
N ASP A 256 6.73 15.67 7.34
CA ASP A 256 6.32 16.60 6.29
C ASP A 256 4.84 16.97 6.48
N THR A 257 4.49 18.24 6.22
CA THR A 257 3.18 18.91 6.21
C THR A 257 2.00 18.04 6.62
N VAL A 258 1.24 18.46 7.65
CA VAL A 258 0.04 17.79 8.14
C VAL A 258 -0.96 17.62 6.97
N GLU A 259 -0.87 16.50 6.29
CA GLU A 259 -1.86 16.07 5.30
C GLU A 259 -3.05 15.49 6.07
N GLU A 260 -4.21 16.05 5.87
CA GLU A 260 -5.45 15.55 6.47
C GLU A 260 -6.08 14.53 5.52
N SER A 261 -6.44 13.36 6.06
CA SER A 261 -7.05 12.28 5.27
C SER A 261 -8.53 12.20 5.58
N VAL A 262 -9.37 12.16 4.54
CA VAL A 262 -10.82 11.99 4.66
C VAL A 262 -11.30 10.90 3.71
N LEU A 263 -12.32 10.17 4.11
CA LEU A 263 -12.97 9.19 3.24
C LEU A 263 -14.14 9.86 2.51
N CYS A 264 -14.24 9.66 1.20
CA CYS A 264 -15.33 10.21 0.39
C CYS A 264 -15.76 9.15 -0.64
N GLY A 265 -16.97 8.61 -0.49
CA GLY A 265 -17.46 7.53 -1.34
C GLY A 265 -16.59 6.27 -1.32
N GLY A 266 -15.98 5.94 -0.18
CA GLY A 266 -15.07 4.81 -0.03
C GLY A 266 -13.66 5.05 -0.59
N VAL A 267 -13.37 6.23 -1.17
CA VAL A 267 -12.04 6.64 -1.66
C VAL A 267 -11.35 7.49 -0.61
N LEU A 268 -10.10 7.16 -0.31
CA LEU A 268 -9.27 7.96 0.60
C LEU A 268 -8.76 9.20 -0.12
N LEU A 269 -9.14 10.39 0.35
CA LEU A 269 -8.64 11.67 -0.14
C LEU A 269 -7.54 12.20 0.79
N ARG A 270 -6.36 12.44 0.25
CA ARG A 270 -5.23 13.09 0.92
C ARG A 270 -5.30 14.59 0.62
N LEU A 271 -5.72 15.38 1.59
CA LEU A 271 -5.94 16.80 1.39
C LEU A 271 -4.62 17.57 1.44
N ILE A 272 -4.36 18.32 0.37
CA ILE A 272 -3.13 19.11 0.21
C ILE A 272 -3.38 20.52 0.71
N ASP A 273 -2.43 21.09 1.45
CA ASP A 273 -2.41 22.50 1.94
C ASP A 273 -3.62 22.88 2.84
N THR A 274 -3.96 22.00 3.78
CA THR A 274 -5.04 22.24 4.75
C THR A 274 -4.80 23.45 5.66
N ALA A 275 -3.56 23.92 5.80
CA ALA A 275 -3.21 25.08 6.60
C ALA A 275 -3.89 26.38 6.07
N GLY A 276 -4.04 26.51 4.76
CA GLY A 276 -4.79 27.61 4.14
C GLY A 276 -6.31 27.51 4.31
N ILE A 277 -6.81 26.33 4.61
CA ILE A 277 -8.25 26.07 4.82
C ILE A 277 -8.67 26.38 6.26
N ARG A 278 -7.78 26.16 7.24
CA ARG A 278 -8.05 26.39 8.68
C ARG A 278 -7.73 27.80 9.18
N ALA A 279 -6.88 28.55 8.49
CA ALA A 279 -6.56 29.94 8.86
C ALA A 279 -7.72 30.87 8.47
N THR A 280 -8.72 30.98 9.33
CA THR A 280 -9.70 32.04 9.33
C THR A 280 -9.09 33.27 10.01
N GLU A 281 -9.12 34.45 9.35
CA GLU A 281 -8.85 35.77 9.92
C GLU A 281 -7.46 36.41 9.74
N ASP A 282 -6.78 36.22 8.57
CA ASP A 282 -5.64 37.12 8.29
C ASP A 282 -5.65 37.65 6.84
N PRO A 283 -5.49 38.99 6.62
CA PRO A 283 -5.74 39.64 5.33
C PRO A 283 -4.50 39.63 4.41
N VAL A 284 -4.10 38.43 3.94
CA VAL A 284 -3.04 38.34 2.91
C VAL A 284 -3.57 37.62 1.68
N GLU A 285 -4.49 38.27 0.97
CA GLU A 285 -5.18 37.75 -0.23
C GLU A 285 -4.23 37.30 -1.36
N GLN A 286 -3.10 37.98 -1.57
CA GLN A 286 -2.15 37.58 -2.64
C GLN A 286 -1.44 36.24 -2.39
N LEU A 287 -1.23 35.85 -1.14
CA LEU A 287 -0.68 34.53 -0.79
C LEU A 287 -1.65 33.38 -1.05
N GLY A 288 -2.95 33.63 -1.05
CA GLY A 288 -3.99 32.60 -1.26
C GLY A 288 -4.05 32.07 -2.68
N VAL A 289 -3.89 32.93 -3.70
CA VAL A 289 -3.94 32.55 -5.12
C VAL A 289 -2.71 31.70 -5.49
N GLU A 290 -1.53 32.10 -5.04
CA GLU A 290 -0.30 31.36 -5.33
C GLU A 290 -0.28 29.97 -4.63
N ARG A 291 -0.82 29.88 -3.41
CA ARG A 291 -1.01 28.61 -2.71
C ARG A 291 -2.00 27.71 -3.43
N SER A 292 -3.12 28.23 -3.85
CA SER A 292 -4.13 27.47 -4.63
C SER A 292 -3.51 26.91 -5.91
N ARG A 293 -2.72 27.68 -6.63
CA ARG A 293 -2.02 27.20 -7.85
C ARG A 293 -1.01 26.11 -7.55
N ARG A 294 -0.24 26.21 -6.46
CA ARG A 294 0.69 25.14 -6.04
C ARG A 294 -0.06 23.86 -5.64
N ALA A 295 -1.16 23.99 -4.90
CA ALA A 295 -1.99 22.85 -4.53
C ALA A 295 -2.55 22.17 -5.77
N ILE A 296 -3.12 22.93 -6.72
CA ILE A 296 -3.63 22.40 -7.99
C ILE A 296 -2.52 21.66 -8.76
N ALA A 297 -1.31 22.22 -8.84
CA ALA A 297 -0.21 21.62 -9.60
C ALA A 297 0.28 20.26 -9.05
N SER A 298 0.02 19.97 -7.79
CA SER A 298 0.41 18.70 -7.13
C SER A 298 -0.76 17.74 -6.90
N ALA A 299 -1.98 18.17 -7.22
CA ALA A 299 -3.20 17.38 -7.00
C ALA A 299 -3.43 16.35 -8.12
N GLU A 300 -4.16 15.29 -7.77
CA GLU A 300 -4.71 14.27 -8.66
C GLU A 300 -6.22 14.43 -8.82
N LEU A 301 -6.84 15.21 -7.92
CA LEU A 301 -8.23 15.63 -7.95
C LEU A 301 -8.32 17.06 -7.41
N VAL A 302 -9.17 17.89 -8.03
CA VAL A 302 -9.50 19.23 -7.52
C VAL A 302 -10.97 19.31 -7.19
N LEU A 303 -11.29 19.72 -5.96
CA LEU A 303 -12.64 20.12 -5.56
C LEU A 303 -12.71 21.64 -5.61
N ALA A 304 -13.33 22.17 -6.65
CA ALA A 304 -13.57 23.61 -6.82
C ALA A 304 -14.86 23.99 -6.09
N VAL A 305 -14.70 24.66 -4.95
CA VAL A 305 -15.80 24.99 -4.02
C VAL A 305 -16.30 26.40 -4.28
N VAL A 306 -17.59 26.51 -4.51
CA VAL A 306 -18.31 27.74 -4.84
C VAL A 306 -19.48 27.92 -3.85
N ASP A 307 -19.67 29.15 -3.40
CA ASP A 307 -20.84 29.52 -2.57
C ASP A 307 -22.08 29.53 -3.42
N GLY A 308 -23.00 28.59 -3.20
CA GLY A 308 -24.30 28.52 -3.93
C GLY A 308 -25.32 29.59 -3.54
N ALA A 309 -25.09 30.26 -2.41
CA ALA A 309 -26.02 31.28 -1.88
C ALA A 309 -25.79 32.70 -2.43
N VAL A 310 -24.66 32.96 -3.11
CA VAL A 310 -24.30 34.27 -3.62
C VAL A 310 -24.22 34.29 -5.16
N PRO A 311 -24.46 35.44 -5.83
CA PRO A 311 -24.24 35.57 -7.26
C PRO A 311 -22.81 35.31 -7.69
N GLU A 312 -22.61 35.03 -8.99
CA GLU A 312 -21.29 34.83 -9.59
C GLU A 312 -20.43 36.08 -9.47
N ASP A 313 -19.14 35.85 -9.20
CA ASP A 313 -18.13 36.87 -9.06
C ASP A 313 -17.01 36.66 -10.12
N PRO A 314 -16.49 37.72 -10.79
CA PRO A 314 -15.47 37.60 -11.82
C PRO A 314 -14.18 36.89 -11.38
N GLU A 315 -13.77 37.04 -10.10
CA GLU A 315 -12.59 36.36 -9.55
C GLU A 315 -12.80 34.84 -9.44
N GLU A 316 -14.03 34.40 -9.17
CA GLU A 316 -14.42 32.98 -9.16
C GLU A 316 -14.25 32.36 -10.55
N GLY A 317 -14.70 33.08 -11.61
CA GLY A 317 -14.52 32.65 -12.99
C GLY A 317 -13.03 32.45 -13.36
N SER A 318 -12.15 33.34 -12.88
CA SER A 318 -10.68 33.21 -13.11
C SER A 318 -10.11 31.97 -12.42
N LEU A 319 -10.50 31.69 -11.18
CA LEU A 319 -10.07 30.49 -10.45
C LEU A 319 -10.56 29.21 -11.14
N LEU A 320 -11.83 29.15 -11.54
CA LEU A 320 -12.38 28.01 -12.27
C LEU A 320 -11.71 27.79 -13.62
N ALA A 321 -11.32 28.86 -14.31
CA ALA A 321 -10.54 28.77 -15.53
C ALA A 321 -9.12 28.20 -15.28
N ASP A 322 -8.44 28.58 -14.19
CA ASP A 322 -7.17 27.99 -13.80
C ASP A 322 -7.31 26.51 -13.47
N VAL A 323 -8.37 26.11 -12.76
CA VAL A 323 -8.69 24.68 -12.48
C VAL A 323 -8.97 23.93 -13.77
N ALA A 324 -9.79 24.45 -14.67
CA ALA A 324 -10.12 23.82 -15.94
C ALA A 324 -8.91 23.59 -16.88
N ARG A 325 -7.81 24.32 -16.67
CA ARG A 325 -6.54 24.20 -17.43
C ARG A 325 -5.52 23.25 -16.77
N CYS A 326 -5.76 22.80 -15.54
CA CYS A 326 -4.74 22.04 -14.80
C CYS A 326 -4.50 20.61 -15.33
N GLY A 327 -5.38 20.10 -16.20
CA GLY A 327 -5.23 18.79 -16.82
C GLY A 327 -5.55 17.58 -15.92
N VAL A 328 -6.00 17.82 -14.67
CA VAL A 328 -6.43 16.76 -13.75
C VAL A 328 -7.96 16.78 -13.61
N PRO A 329 -8.59 15.65 -13.23
CA PRO A 329 -10.03 15.62 -12.95
C PRO A 329 -10.39 16.64 -11.89
N TRP A 330 -11.52 17.32 -12.06
CA TRP A 330 -12.02 18.23 -11.06
C TRP A 330 -13.54 18.17 -10.93
N LEU A 331 -14.03 18.45 -9.73
CA LEU A 331 -15.44 18.51 -9.39
C LEU A 331 -15.81 19.96 -9.03
N LEU A 332 -16.94 20.44 -9.54
CA LEU A 332 -17.51 21.72 -9.13
C LEU A 332 -18.50 21.46 -8.00
N VAL A 333 -18.26 22.08 -6.84
CA VAL A 333 -19.02 21.84 -5.62
C VAL A 333 -19.70 23.14 -5.17
N PHE A 334 -21.02 23.22 -5.34
CA PHE A 334 -21.83 24.29 -4.80
C PHE A 334 -22.20 24.00 -3.35
N THR A 335 -21.72 24.83 -2.44
CA THR A 335 -22.00 24.72 -0.99
C THR A 335 -23.19 25.61 -0.57
N LYS A 336 -23.56 25.53 0.73
CA LYS A 336 -24.59 26.37 1.40
C LYS A 336 -25.97 26.27 0.77
N GLN A 337 -26.33 25.08 0.27
CA GLN A 337 -27.65 24.87 -0.35
C GLN A 337 -28.82 25.04 0.64
N ASP A 338 -28.58 24.91 1.94
CA ASP A 338 -29.50 25.18 3.02
C ASP A 338 -29.88 26.66 3.13
N MET A 339 -29.03 27.59 2.65
CA MET A 339 -29.26 29.05 2.73
C MET A 339 -29.85 29.63 1.45
N ALA A 340 -29.69 29.00 0.32
CA ALA A 340 -29.81 29.66 -0.98
C ALA A 340 -31.17 29.50 -1.66
N GLY A 341 -31.99 28.55 -1.24
CA GLY A 341 -33.19 28.26 -2.02
C GLY A 341 -32.92 27.95 -3.50
N GLY A 342 -31.73 27.47 -3.83
CA GLY A 342 -31.36 26.99 -5.17
C GLY A 342 -30.97 28.09 -6.17
N LEU A 343 -30.30 29.16 -5.75
CA LEU A 343 -29.92 30.29 -6.62
C LEU A 343 -28.93 29.95 -7.73
N ARG A 344 -28.03 28.94 -7.54
CA ARG A 344 -27.04 28.56 -8.57
C ARG A 344 -27.12 27.08 -8.87
N THR A 345 -27.34 26.75 -10.13
CA THR A 345 -27.36 25.40 -10.66
C THR A 345 -26.26 25.25 -11.75
N ALA A 346 -25.91 24.01 -12.08
CA ALA A 346 -24.84 23.61 -12.97
C ALA A 346 -24.77 24.30 -14.35
N GLY A 347 -25.83 24.95 -14.81
CA GLY A 347 -25.88 25.54 -16.15
C GLY A 347 -25.27 26.94 -16.28
N ALA A 348 -24.85 27.59 -15.20
CA ALA A 348 -24.57 29.04 -15.19
C ALA A 348 -23.08 29.42 -15.08
N VAL A 349 -22.12 28.51 -14.96
CA VAL A 349 -20.78 28.81 -14.40
C VAL A 349 -19.61 28.57 -15.35
N PHE A 350 -19.83 28.35 -16.66
CA PHE A 350 -18.67 28.28 -17.58
C PHE A 350 -18.40 29.64 -18.21
N PRO A 351 -17.33 30.35 -17.82
CA PRO A 351 -16.92 31.52 -18.56
C PRO A 351 -16.57 31.10 -20.00
N ALA A 352 -17.11 31.81 -20.97
CA ALA A 352 -16.65 31.75 -22.35
C ALA A 352 -15.23 32.33 -22.38
N GLY A 353 -14.25 31.49 -22.11
CA GLY A 353 -12.84 31.84 -22.12
C GLY A 353 -12.16 31.40 -23.41
N GLU A 354 -11.14 32.12 -23.86
CA GLU A 354 -10.30 31.74 -24.99
C GLU A 354 -9.49 30.47 -24.65
N GLY A 355 -9.75 29.39 -25.38
CA GLY A 355 -9.04 28.11 -25.33
C GLY A 355 -9.87 26.93 -24.81
N PRO A 356 -9.41 25.69 -25.03
CA PRO A 356 -10.13 24.50 -24.60
C PRO A 356 -10.05 24.38 -23.05
N LEU A 357 -11.16 24.67 -22.38
CA LEU A 357 -11.32 24.43 -20.94
C LEU A 357 -11.92 23.04 -20.75
N ALA A 358 -11.28 22.22 -19.92
CA ALA A 358 -11.85 20.92 -19.56
C ALA A 358 -13.09 21.12 -18.66
N PRO A 359 -14.26 20.56 -19.01
CA PRO A 359 -15.44 20.63 -18.14
C PRO A 359 -15.19 19.92 -16.81
N PRO A 360 -15.92 20.26 -15.73
CA PRO A 360 -15.88 19.46 -14.51
C PRO A 360 -16.36 18.04 -14.80
N ALA A 361 -15.73 17.06 -14.17
CA ALA A 361 -16.14 15.67 -14.29
C ALA A 361 -17.53 15.42 -13.70
N ALA A 362 -17.90 16.19 -12.67
CA ALA A 362 -19.25 16.27 -12.14
C ALA A 362 -19.49 17.61 -11.45
N VAL A 363 -20.77 17.97 -11.31
CA VAL A 363 -21.23 19.12 -10.55
C VAL A 363 -22.11 18.63 -9.41
N VAL A 364 -21.76 19.02 -8.19
CA VAL A 364 -22.43 18.58 -6.97
C VAL A 364 -22.94 19.80 -6.20
N SER A 365 -24.16 19.75 -5.72
CA SER A 365 -24.73 20.75 -4.82
C SER A 365 -24.90 20.13 -3.44
N LEU A 366 -24.38 20.80 -2.40
CA LEU A 366 -24.43 20.25 -1.04
C LEU A 366 -24.60 21.30 0.05
N SER A 367 -25.05 20.84 1.21
CA SER A 367 -24.98 21.57 2.46
C SER A 367 -24.08 20.83 3.47
N SER A 368 -23.02 21.47 3.86
CA SER A 368 -22.13 20.94 4.93
C SER A 368 -22.79 20.96 6.32
N VAL A 369 -23.91 21.68 6.49
CA VAL A 369 -24.63 21.78 7.75
C VAL A 369 -25.67 20.66 7.89
N THR A 370 -26.43 20.38 6.83
CA THR A 370 -27.48 19.34 6.83
C THR A 370 -26.95 17.98 6.42
N GLY A 371 -25.80 17.92 5.73
CA GLY A 371 -25.25 16.70 5.13
C GLY A 371 -25.85 16.34 3.78
N GLU A 372 -26.83 17.09 3.30
CA GLU A 372 -27.45 16.88 1.98
C GLU A 372 -26.44 17.07 0.87
N GLY A 373 -26.40 16.15 -0.12
CA GLY A 373 -25.47 16.16 -1.26
C GLY A 373 -24.06 15.60 -0.96
N LEU A 374 -23.73 15.22 0.29
CA LEU A 374 -22.43 14.59 0.58
C LEU A 374 -22.32 13.20 -0.05
N GLU A 375 -23.41 12.45 -0.10
CA GLU A 375 -23.45 11.16 -0.79
C GLU A 375 -23.26 11.32 -2.30
N ASP A 376 -23.82 12.35 -2.91
CA ASP A 376 -23.62 12.66 -4.33
C ASP A 376 -22.15 13.00 -4.63
N LEU A 377 -21.50 13.75 -3.73
CA LEU A 377 -20.07 14.01 -3.83
C LEU A 377 -19.26 12.70 -3.73
N GLY A 378 -19.60 11.84 -2.79
CA GLY A 378 -19.01 10.51 -2.64
C GLY A 378 -19.14 9.67 -3.91
N ASN A 379 -20.35 9.63 -4.50
CA ASN A 379 -20.61 8.90 -5.74
C ASN A 379 -19.82 9.48 -6.93
N ALA A 380 -19.69 10.81 -7.02
CA ALA A 380 -18.89 11.46 -8.07
C ALA A 380 -17.39 11.14 -7.94
N VAL A 381 -16.86 11.12 -6.72
CA VAL A 381 -15.48 10.72 -6.45
C VAL A 381 -15.27 9.23 -6.76
N ALA A 382 -16.15 8.35 -6.32
CA ALA A 382 -16.07 6.92 -6.57
C ALA A 382 -16.16 6.58 -8.08
N ALA A 383 -16.92 7.35 -8.86
CA ALA A 383 -16.99 7.19 -10.32
C ALA A 383 -15.65 7.55 -11.02
N LEU A 384 -14.92 8.54 -10.49
CA LEU A 384 -13.60 8.93 -11.02
C LEU A 384 -12.48 7.96 -10.60
N PHE A 385 -12.60 7.38 -9.41
CA PHE A 385 -11.60 6.50 -8.78
C PHE A 385 -12.24 5.20 -8.31
N PRO A 386 -12.69 4.34 -9.23
CA PRO A 386 -13.37 3.10 -8.87
C PRO A 386 -12.42 2.19 -8.07
N ALA A 387 -12.91 1.69 -6.95
CA ALA A 387 -12.14 0.80 -6.06
C ALA A 387 -11.83 -0.59 -6.67
N GLY A 388 -12.31 -0.87 -7.89
CA GLY A 388 -12.19 -2.17 -8.57
C GLY A 388 -13.28 -3.16 -8.17
N ASP A 389 -13.35 -4.26 -8.92
CA ASP A 389 -14.24 -5.38 -8.60
C ASP A 389 -13.68 -6.12 -7.37
N PRO A 390 -14.52 -6.48 -6.36
CA PRO A 390 -14.11 -7.36 -5.27
C PRO A 390 -13.43 -8.66 -5.71
N GLY A 391 -13.75 -9.17 -6.91
CA GLY A 391 -13.12 -10.35 -7.52
C GLY A 391 -11.65 -10.13 -7.96
N GLU A 392 -11.22 -8.90 -8.12
CA GLU A 392 -9.84 -8.53 -8.49
C GLU A 392 -8.94 -8.30 -7.26
N ALA A 393 -9.47 -8.44 -6.04
CA ALA A 393 -8.69 -8.24 -4.83
C ALA A 393 -7.44 -9.12 -4.82
N GLY A 394 -6.29 -8.50 -4.54
CA GLY A 394 -4.99 -9.16 -4.51
C GLY A 394 -4.25 -9.26 -5.84
N SER A 395 -4.90 -8.93 -6.97
CA SER A 395 -4.28 -8.96 -8.30
C SER A 395 -3.83 -7.58 -8.81
N LEU A 396 -3.98 -6.52 -8.00
CA LEU A 396 -3.62 -5.16 -8.37
C LEU A 396 -2.14 -4.88 -8.09
N LEU A 397 -1.46 -4.16 -8.98
CA LEU A 397 -0.13 -3.59 -8.68
C LEU A 397 -0.30 -2.34 -7.82
N THR A 398 0.24 -2.36 -6.60
CA THR A 398 0.08 -1.28 -5.62
C THR A 398 1.34 -0.45 -5.40
N ASP A 399 2.49 -0.89 -5.92
CA ASP A 399 3.79 -0.25 -5.71
C ASP A 399 4.48 0.06 -7.04
N ARG A 400 5.19 1.20 -7.10
CA ARG A 400 5.97 1.61 -8.29
C ARG A 400 7.03 0.58 -8.67
N ARG A 401 7.65 -0.07 -7.70
CA ARG A 401 8.63 -1.13 -7.96
C ARG A 401 7.99 -2.28 -8.75
N GLN A 402 6.77 -2.66 -8.33
CA GLN A 402 6.01 -3.72 -9.01
C GLN A 402 5.64 -3.30 -10.43
N GLU A 403 5.18 -2.05 -10.60
CA GLU A 403 4.88 -1.47 -11.92
C GLU A 403 6.11 -1.45 -12.83
N ASP A 404 7.25 -0.92 -12.32
CA ASP A 404 8.49 -0.83 -13.10
C ASP A 404 9.01 -2.21 -13.54
N ALA A 405 8.93 -3.21 -12.66
CA ALA A 405 9.33 -4.57 -12.99
C ALA A 405 8.39 -5.22 -14.02
N ALA A 406 7.07 -5.06 -13.87
CA ALA A 406 6.08 -5.56 -14.82
C ALA A 406 6.22 -4.88 -16.20
N ARG A 407 6.51 -3.58 -16.24
CA ARG A 407 6.75 -2.83 -17.48
C ARG A 407 8.00 -3.30 -18.19
N ARG A 408 9.12 -3.47 -17.48
CA ARG A 408 10.36 -4.03 -18.06
C ARG A 408 10.13 -5.44 -18.62
N ALA A 409 9.37 -6.26 -17.91
CA ALA A 409 9.01 -7.59 -18.40
C ALA A 409 8.18 -7.51 -19.69
N LEU A 410 7.18 -6.63 -19.76
CA LEU A 410 6.38 -6.42 -20.97
C LEU A 410 7.24 -5.94 -22.14
N ASP A 411 8.09 -4.91 -21.92
CA ASP A 411 8.96 -4.37 -22.96
C ASP A 411 9.91 -5.46 -23.50
N ALA A 412 10.45 -6.32 -22.64
CA ALA A 412 11.29 -7.43 -23.05
C ALA A 412 10.52 -8.50 -23.84
N VAL A 413 9.29 -8.86 -23.41
CA VAL A 413 8.43 -9.79 -24.16
C VAL A 413 8.08 -9.24 -25.56
N LEU A 414 7.80 -7.95 -25.66
CA LEU A 414 7.49 -7.31 -26.94
C LEU A 414 8.72 -7.30 -27.89
N ARG A 415 9.93 -7.05 -27.36
CA ARG A 415 11.18 -7.17 -28.14
C ARG A 415 11.41 -8.59 -28.60
N ALA A 416 11.21 -9.60 -27.74
CA ALA A 416 11.31 -11.01 -28.11
C ALA A 416 10.34 -11.38 -29.25
N LEU A 417 9.12 -10.87 -29.18
CA LEU A 417 8.11 -11.08 -30.23
C LEU A 417 8.51 -10.41 -31.55
N GLU A 418 8.99 -9.16 -31.50
CA GLU A 418 9.48 -8.44 -32.70
C GLU A 418 10.70 -9.15 -33.33
N ALA A 419 11.64 -9.60 -32.49
CA ALA A 419 12.80 -10.37 -32.96
C ALA A 419 12.37 -11.67 -33.70
N LEU A 420 11.40 -12.37 -33.14
CA LEU A 420 10.85 -13.58 -33.76
C LEU A 420 10.13 -13.28 -35.09
N GLU A 421 9.28 -12.25 -35.15
CA GLU A 421 8.50 -11.86 -36.32
C GLU A 421 9.38 -11.30 -37.46
N THR A 422 10.48 -10.65 -37.12
CA THR A 422 11.46 -10.14 -38.10
C THR A 422 12.50 -11.17 -38.54
N GLY A 423 12.41 -12.40 -38.00
CA GLY A 423 13.30 -13.49 -38.38
C GLY A 423 14.74 -13.32 -37.87
N MET A 424 14.90 -12.66 -36.73
CA MET A 424 16.20 -12.57 -36.01
C MET A 424 16.64 -13.95 -35.51
N THR A 425 17.91 -14.04 -35.11
CA THR A 425 18.48 -15.30 -34.58
C THR A 425 17.77 -15.75 -33.31
N PRO A 426 17.66 -17.06 -33.04
CA PRO A 426 17.08 -17.60 -31.82
C PRO A 426 17.69 -17.00 -30.54
N ASP A 427 18.98 -16.69 -30.53
CA ASP A 427 19.67 -16.08 -29.38
C ASP A 427 19.11 -14.71 -29.00
N ALA A 428 18.66 -13.92 -29.99
CA ALA A 428 18.05 -12.61 -29.72
C ALA A 428 16.71 -12.77 -29.00
N VAL A 429 15.87 -13.70 -29.45
CA VAL A 429 14.57 -14.00 -28.82
C VAL A 429 14.78 -14.55 -27.40
N LEU A 430 15.78 -15.45 -27.24
CA LEU A 430 16.12 -16.03 -25.93
C LEU A 430 16.57 -14.97 -24.94
N THR A 431 17.47 -14.07 -25.35
CA THR A 431 18.00 -13.00 -24.50
C THR A 431 16.87 -12.10 -23.95
N ASP A 432 15.95 -11.70 -24.81
CA ASP A 432 14.82 -10.86 -24.38
C ASP A 432 13.82 -11.63 -23.51
N ALA A 433 13.57 -12.91 -23.79
CA ALA A 433 12.71 -13.75 -22.95
C ALA A 433 13.31 -13.98 -21.55
N GLU A 434 14.64 -14.13 -21.44
CA GLU A 434 15.35 -14.20 -20.17
C GLU A 434 15.29 -12.89 -19.40
N GLU A 435 15.46 -11.75 -20.06
CA GLU A 435 15.32 -10.44 -19.43
C GLU A 435 13.90 -10.25 -18.86
N ALA A 436 12.87 -10.74 -19.57
CA ALA A 436 11.50 -10.72 -19.06
C ALA A 436 11.34 -11.59 -17.80
N LEU A 437 11.92 -12.81 -17.80
CA LEU A 437 11.91 -13.70 -16.64
C LEU A 437 12.64 -13.09 -15.43
N ASP A 438 13.78 -12.45 -15.66
CA ASP A 438 14.54 -11.77 -14.61
C ASP A 438 13.75 -10.62 -14.00
N ALA A 439 13.09 -9.79 -14.83
CA ALA A 439 12.24 -8.71 -14.36
C ALA A 439 11.06 -9.23 -13.52
N LEU A 440 10.41 -10.32 -13.92
CA LEU A 440 9.38 -11.00 -13.14
C LEU A 440 9.95 -11.66 -11.88
N GLY A 441 11.18 -12.16 -11.94
CA GLY A 441 11.93 -12.69 -10.81
C GLY A 441 12.21 -11.61 -9.76
N GLU A 442 12.58 -10.39 -10.18
CA GLU A 442 12.73 -9.24 -9.28
C GLU A 442 11.40 -8.86 -8.59
N LEU A 443 10.28 -8.99 -9.30
CA LEU A 443 8.95 -8.69 -8.75
C LEU A 443 8.61 -9.64 -7.61
N THR A 444 8.82 -10.94 -7.80
CA THR A 444 8.56 -11.98 -6.80
C THR A 444 9.70 -12.12 -5.76
N GLY A 445 10.87 -11.56 -6.04
CA GLY A 445 12.04 -11.64 -5.18
C GLY A 445 12.99 -12.81 -5.49
N ARG A 446 12.74 -13.60 -6.54
CA ARG A 446 13.63 -14.73 -6.91
C ARG A 446 15.00 -14.27 -7.39
N THR A 447 15.05 -13.17 -8.14
CA THR A 447 16.27 -12.54 -8.70
C THR A 447 16.55 -11.17 -8.10
N ALA A 448 15.81 -10.76 -7.06
CA ALA A 448 15.95 -9.43 -6.47
C ALA A 448 17.32 -9.25 -5.79
N LYS A 449 18.00 -8.14 -6.12
CA LYS A 449 19.28 -7.78 -5.50
C LYS A 449 19.09 -7.52 -4.00
N GLU A 450 20.09 -7.90 -3.19
CA GLU A 450 20.05 -7.76 -1.72
C GLU A 450 19.79 -6.32 -1.25
N GLU A 451 20.26 -5.32 -2.01
CA GLU A 451 20.01 -3.90 -1.73
C GLU A 451 18.52 -3.55 -1.84
N ILE A 452 17.82 -4.09 -2.84
CA ILE A 452 16.37 -3.90 -3.03
C ILE A 452 15.62 -4.54 -1.87
N VAL A 453 15.94 -5.80 -1.56
CA VAL A 453 15.36 -6.54 -0.43
C VAL A 453 15.56 -5.75 0.87
N SER A 454 16.78 -5.32 1.16
CA SER A 454 17.10 -4.56 2.36
C SER A 454 16.35 -3.22 2.43
N ARG A 455 16.20 -2.52 1.32
CA ARG A 455 15.45 -1.26 1.23
C ARG A 455 13.94 -1.44 1.49
N ILE A 456 13.36 -2.53 1.00
CA ILE A 456 11.95 -2.86 1.26
C ILE A 456 11.74 -3.06 2.76
N PHE A 457 12.54 -3.94 3.37
CA PHE A 457 12.38 -4.26 4.80
C PHE A 457 12.73 -3.12 5.74
N SER A 458 13.57 -2.16 5.32
CA SER A 458 13.86 -0.96 6.14
C SER A 458 12.65 -0.05 6.39
N ARG A 459 11.58 -0.18 5.61
CA ARG A 459 10.32 0.57 5.78
C ARG A 459 9.38 -0.04 6.82
N PHE A 460 9.65 -1.27 7.25
CA PHE A 460 8.83 -1.97 8.22
C PHE A 460 9.05 -1.45 9.64
N CYS A 461 8.07 -1.68 10.51
CA CYS A 461 8.25 -1.47 11.93
C CYS A 461 9.18 -2.53 12.55
N VAL A 462 9.90 -2.17 13.62
CA VAL A 462 10.63 -3.14 14.44
C VAL A 462 9.62 -4.08 15.11
N GLY A 463 9.84 -5.40 14.98
CA GLY A 463 8.90 -6.41 15.52
C GLY A 463 8.03 -7.10 14.45
N LYS A 464 8.17 -6.67 13.17
CA LYS A 464 7.54 -7.29 11.99
C LYS A 464 8.55 -7.91 11.05
#